data_17501121fdb894546d510d4e81dafa86
#
_entry.id   17501121fdb894546d510d4e81dafa86
#
_cell.length_a   1.000
_cell.length_b   1.000
_cell.length_c   1.000
_cell.angle_alpha   90.00
_cell.angle_beta   90.00
_cell.angle_gamma   90.00
#
_symmetry.space_group_name_H-M   'P 1'
#
loop_
_entity.id
_entity.type
_entity.pdbx_description
1 polymer ?
#
loop_
_entity_poly.entity_id
_entity_poly.type
_entity_poly.pdbx_seq_one_letter_code
_entity_poly.pdbx_strand_id
1 'polypeptide(L)'
;VAKHGSRSISSLSGSADVLEALGVNIQLTPAQAERLIQQVGIAFLYAPLFHPVMCKVLPAETELGIKTVFYTVIGPLINPAFAPRHLLGVYKPELLDTVTYVARQLGYTRGMFVHGLDGLDEISLLGPTRINDLQNGRVDTYEITPEQLGLRRCTLAEIETGTPQENADSIRGVFSGRITGPRRDAILINAAGALVVGGKARDLAEGVALARQLIESGRAQQKLRQLVECSHRVAQEGVA
;
A
#
# COMPACT_ATOMS: atom_id res chain seq x y z
N VAL A 1 5.75 -8.57 4.37
CA VAL A 1 4.72 -7.73 3.71
C VAL A 1 4.41 -8.33 2.34
N ALA A 2 3.12 -8.50 2.01
CA ALA A 2 2.66 -8.92 0.70
C ALA A 2 1.79 -7.80 0.11
N LYS A 3 2.37 -6.97 -0.76
CA LYS A 3 1.65 -5.92 -1.46
C LYS A 3 1.02 -6.51 -2.72
N HIS A 4 -0.30 -6.55 -2.77
CA HIS A 4 -1.05 -6.95 -3.94
C HIS A 4 -1.46 -5.72 -4.76
N GLY A 5 -1.41 -5.81 -6.07
CA GLY A 5 -1.78 -4.67 -6.91
C GLY A 5 -1.56 -4.90 -8.41
N SER A 6 -1.90 -3.88 -9.20
CA SER A 6 -1.80 -3.91 -10.66
C SER A 6 -1.17 -2.62 -11.19
N ARG A 7 -1.04 -2.55 -12.52
CA ARG A 7 -0.75 -1.30 -13.23
C ARG A 7 -1.93 -0.35 -13.14
N SER A 8 -1.65 0.92 -13.39
CA SER A 8 -2.72 1.91 -13.52
C SER A 8 -3.66 1.61 -14.68
N ILE A 9 -4.95 1.87 -14.46
CA ILE A 9 -5.96 1.83 -15.52
C ILE A 9 -6.47 3.23 -15.85
N SER A 10 -6.46 4.14 -14.87
CA SER A 10 -7.09 5.46 -14.98
C SER A 10 -6.24 6.62 -14.46
N SER A 11 -5.15 6.34 -13.73
CA SER A 11 -4.19 7.33 -13.26
C SER A 11 -2.89 7.28 -14.08
N LEU A 12 -2.04 8.30 -13.95
CA LEU A 12 -0.76 8.37 -14.65
C LEU A 12 0.20 7.24 -14.25
N SER A 13 0.02 6.66 -13.06
CA SER A 13 0.96 5.70 -12.48
C SER A 13 0.25 4.81 -11.46
N GLY A 14 0.43 3.50 -11.59
CA GLY A 14 0.04 2.50 -10.60
C GLY A 14 1.23 2.01 -9.78
N SER A 15 0.96 1.30 -8.69
CA SER A 15 2.03 0.78 -7.82
C SER A 15 2.97 -0.19 -8.52
N ALA A 16 2.45 -1.00 -9.47
CA ALA A 16 3.27 -1.88 -10.28
C ALA A 16 4.25 -1.11 -11.17
N ASP A 17 3.76 -0.04 -11.82
CA ASP A 17 4.58 0.80 -12.71
C ASP A 17 5.72 1.50 -11.96
N VAL A 18 5.43 2.00 -10.74
CA VAL A 18 6.45 2.62 -9.88
C VAL A 18 7.49 1.62 -9.40
N LEU A 19 7.08 0.41 -9.03
CA LEU A 19 8.02 -0.63 -8.59
C LEU A 19 8.95 -1.07 -9.73
N GLU A 20 8.46 -1.19 -10.96
CA GLU A 20 9.32 -1.44 -12.13
C GLU A 20 10.29 -0.27 -12.39
N ALA A 21 9.83 0.99 -12.29
CA ALA A 21 10.68 2.16 -12.40
C ALA A 21 11.73 2.24 -11.26
N LEU A 22 11.43 1.68 -10.09
CA LEU A 22 12.40 1.48 -9.00
C LEU A 22 13.39 0.35 -9.27
N GLY A 23 13.15 -0.49 -10.30
CA GLY A 23 13.99 -1.62 -10.69
C GLY A 23 13.57 -2.95 -10.08
N VAL A 24 12.40 -3.06 -9.46
CA VAL A 24 11.89 -4.32 -8.91
C VAL A 24 11.33 -5.19 -10.04
N ASN A 25 11.71 -6.45 -10.08
CA ASN A 25 11.05 -7.41 -10.95
C ASN A 25 9.71 -7.83 -10.34
N ILE A 26 8.61 -7.41 -10.97
CA ILE A 26 7.24 -7.73 -10.54
C ILE A 26 6.68 -8.98 -11.21
N GLN A 27 7.37 -9.52 -12.22
CA GLN A 27 6.95 -10.71 -13.00
C GLN A 27 7.40 -12.00 -12.30
N LEU A 28 6.97 -12.18 -11.05
CA LEU A 28 7.34 -13.33 -10.24
C LEU A 28 6.19 -14.32 -10.16
N THR A 29 6.52 -15.61 -10.30
CA THR A 29 5.58 -16.70 -10.01
C THR A 29 5.24 -16.73 -8.50
N PRO A 30 4.16 -17.40 -8.08
CA PRO A 30 3.83 -17.53 -6.65
C PRO A 30 5.00 -18.11 -5.82
N ALA A 31 5.69 -19.13 -6.32
CA ALA A 31 6.83 -19.74 -5.61
C ALA A 31 8.02 -18.77 -5.48
N GLN A 32 8.29 -17.97 -6.51
CA GLN A 32 9.33 -16.94 -6.47
C GLN A 32 8.98 -15.80 -5.51
N ALA A 33 7.72 -15.35 -5.51
CA ALA A 33 7.24 -14.34 -4.58
C ALA A 33 7.28 -14.83 -3.12
N GLU A 34 6.95 -16.08 -2.86
CA GLU A 34 7.10 -16.70 -1.54
C GLU A 34 8.56 -16.68 -1.08
N ARG A 35 9.51 -17.12 -1.92
CA ARG A 35 10.94 -17.04 -1.62
C ARG A 35 11.40 -15.61 -1.34
N LEU A 36 10.92 -14.64 -2.11
CA LEU A 36 11.24 -13.23 -1.90
C LEU A 36 10.73 -12.73 -0.54
N ILE A 37 9.52 -13.11 -0.12
CA ILE A 37 9.00 -12.81 1.22
C ILE A 37 9.88 -13.45 2.30
N GLN A 38 10.29 -14.70 2.14
CA GLN A 38 11.15 -15.40 3.10
C GLN A 38 12.52 -14.74 3.24
N GLN A 39 13.13 -14.31 2.14
CA GLN A 39 14.48 -13.74 2.12
C GLN A 39 14.52 -12.26 2.50
N VAL A 40 13.56 -11.47 2.03
CA VAL A 40 13.57 -9.99 2.16
C VAL A 40 12.50 -9.49 3.13
N GLY A 41 11.44 -10.28 3.34
CA GLY A 41 10.30 -9.90 4.18
C GLY A 41 9.23 -9.09 3.45
N ILE A 42 9.39 -8.84 2.14
CA ILE A 42 8.42 -8.12 1.32
C ILE A 42 8.43 -8.65 -0.13
N ALA A 43 7.25 -8.78 -0.73
CA ALA A 43 7.09 -9.00 -2.17
C ALA A 43 5.89 -8.23 -2.72
N PHE A 44 5.95 -7.93 -4.01
CA PHE A 44 4.82 -7.44 -4.79
C PHE A 44 4.15 -8.60 -5.52
N LEU A 45 2.86 -8.77 -5.29
CA LEU A 45 2.03 -9.79 -5.91
C LEU A 45 1.27 -9.14 -7.07
N TYR A 46 1.78 -9.30 -8.28
CA TYR A 46 1.21 -8.67 -9.46
C TYR A 46 -0.11 -9.34 -9.84
N ALA A 47 -1.23 -8.63 -9.65
CA ALA A 47 -2.57 -9.17 -9.73
C ALA A 47 -2.87 -10.02 -10.99
N PRO A 48 -2.46 -9.64 -12.22
CA PRO A 48 -2.69 -10.47 -13.40
C PRO A 48 -2.07 -11.87 -13.34
N LEU A 49 -0.94 -12.03 -12.64
CA LEU A 49 -0.29 -13.34 -12.48
C LEU A 49 -0.93 -14.19 -11.36
N PHE A 50 -1.46 -13.52 -10.32
CA PHE A 50 -2.02 -14.20 -9.16
C PHE A 50 -3.53 -14.44 -9.25
N HIS A 51 -4.24 -13.67 -10.10
CA HIS A 51 -5.68 -13.77 -10.31
C HIS A 51 -6.02 -13.85 -11.81
N PRO A 52 -5.70 -14.94 -12.52
CA PRO A 52 -5.96 -15.07 -13.95
C PRO A 52 -7.44 -14.89 -14.33
N VAL A 53 -8.36 -15.21 -13.42
CA VAL A 53 -9.80 -15.04 -13.62
C VAL A 53 -10.18 -13.55 -13.75
N MET A 54 -9.48 -12.65 -13.07
CA MET A 54 -9.72 -11.21 -13.14
C MET A 54 -9.42 -10.65 -14.53
N CYS A 55 -8.47 -11.25 -15.26
CA CYS A 55 -8.17 -10.88 -16.64
C CYS A 55 -9.35 -11.15 -17.60
N LYS A 56 -10.29 -12.02 -17.23
CA LYS A 56 -11.50 -12.28 -18.02
C LYS A 56 -12.60 -11.23 -17.80
N VAL A 57 -12.57 -10.54 -16.68
CA VAL A 57 -13.53 -9.49 -16.32
C VAL A 57 -13.09 -8.13 -16.90
N LEU A 58 -11.78 -7.88 -16.93
CA LEU A 58 -11.21 -6.61 -17.36
C LEU A 58 -11.66 -6.13 -18.76
N PRO A 59 -11.75 -6.99 -19.81
CA PRO A 59 -12.20 -6.54 -21.13
C PRO A 59 -13.63 -6.00 -21.10
N ALA A 60 -14.53 -6.66 -20.37
CA ALA A 60 -15.93 -6.22 -20.25
C ALA A 60 -16.06 -4.89 -19.50
N GLU A 61 -15.29 -4.70 -18.42
CA GLU A 61 -15.26 -3.42 -17.69
C GLU A 61 -14.69 -2.28 -18.56
N THR A 62 -13.66 -2.59 -19.35
CA THR A 62 -13.04 -1.62 -20.27
C THR A 62 -14.02 -1.22 -21.37
N GLU A 63 -14.73 -2.20 -21.98
CA GLU A 63 -15.73 -1.94 -23.02
C GLU A 63 -16.91 -1.12 -22.51
N LEU A 64 -17.36 -1.41 -21.30
CA LEU A 64 -18.47 -0.69 -20.65
C LEU A 64 -18.05 0.65 -20.02
N GLY A 65 -16.76 0.93 -19.91
CA GLY A 65 -16.23 2.13 -19.28
C GLY A 65 -16.53 2.23 -17.77
N ILE A 66 -16.73 1.07 -17.09
CA ILE A 66 -17.09 1.01 -15.68
C ILE A 66 -16.00 0.30 -14.87
N LYS A 67 -15.88 0.68 -13.61
CA LYS A 67 -15.11 -0.09 -12.60
C LYS A 67 -16.10 -0.77 -11.68
N THR A 68 -16.10 -2.09 -11.70
CA THR A 68 -16.97 -2.86 -10.83
C THR A 68 -16.36 -3.06 -9.45
N VAL A 69 -17.16 -3.63 -8.54
CA VAL A 69 -16.69 -4.02 -7.18
C VAL A 69 -15.53 -5.02 -7.19
N PHE A 70 -15.27 -5.70 -8.31
CA PHE A 70 -14.14 -6.61 -8.44
C PHE A 70 -12.80 -5.92 -8.20
N TYR A 71 -12.59 -4.73 -8.76
CA TYR A 71 -11.34 -3.98 -8.58
C TYR A 71 -11.32 -3.15 -7.32
N THR A 72 -12.46 -2.58 -6.94
CA THR A 72 -12.51 -1.56 -5.90
C THR A 72 -12.71 -2.12 -4.50
N VAL A 73 -13.35 -3.29 -4.39
CA VAL A 73 -13.67 -3.92 -3.09
C VAL A 73 -13.13 -5.34 -3.00
N ILE A 74 -13.45 -6.20 -3.98
CA ILE A 74 -13.07 -7.62 -3.91
C ILE A 74 -11.57 -7.78 -4.08
N GLY A 75 -10.95 -7.15 -5.10
CA GLY A 75 -9.53 -7.26 -5.37
C GLY A 75 -8.64 -7.01 -4.16
N PRO A 76 -8.81 -5.90 -3.42
CA PRO A 76 -8.04 -5.65 -2.20
C PRO A 76 -8.21 -6.72 -1.11
N LEU A 77 -9.39 -7.32 -0.99
CA LEU A 77 -9.71 -8.28 0.08
C LEU A 77 -9.27 -9.72 -0.22
N ILE A 78 -8.93 -10.04 -1.47
CA ILE A 78 -8.52 -11.39 -1.89
C ILE A 78 -7.01 -11.52 -2.08
N ASN A 79 -6.21 -10.84 -1.27
CA ASN A 79 -4.76 -10.94 -1.34
C ASN A 79 -4.31 -12.41 -1.23
N PRO A 80 -3.60 -12.95 -2.24
CA PRO A 80 -3.27 -14.38 -2.32
C PRO A 80 -2.27 -14.85 -1.24
N ALA A 81 -1.68 -13.94 -0.48
CA ALA A 81 -0.84 -14.28 0.67
C ALA A 81 -1.65 -14.63 1.93
N PHE A 82 -2.97 -14.47 1.93
CA PHE A 82 -3.85 -14.75 3.07
C PHE A 82 -3.36 -14.12 4.38
N ALA A 83 -2.75 -12.93 4.28
CA ALA A 83 -2.20 -12.25 5.44
C ALA A 83 -3.32 -11.88 6.44
N PRO A 84 -3.21 -12.25 7.72
CA PRO A 84 -4.27 -11.99 8.70
C PRO A 84 -4.32 -10.53 9.16
N ARG A 85 -3.44 -9.69 8.63
CA ARG A 85 -3.31 -8.26 8.96
C ARG A 85 -3.35 -7.42 7.70
N HIS A 86 -4.17 -6.35 7.68
CA HIS A 86 -4.39 -5.56 6.48
C HIS A 86 -4.50 -4.06 6.77
N LEU A 87 -3.76 -3.24 6.03
CA LEU A 87 -4.02 -1.82 5.87
C LEU A 87 -4.64 -1.61 4.51
N LEU A 88 -5.83 -1.03 4.45
CA LEU A 88 -6.58 -0.85 3.22
C LEU A 88 -7.22 0.54 3.14
N GLY A 89 -6.92 1.25 2.08
CA GLY A 89 -7.63 2.46 1.69
C GLY A 89 -8.96 2.14 0.99
N VAL A 90 -10.00 2.86 1.33
CA VAL A 90 -11.35 2.69 0.81
C VAL A 90 -11.77 3.97 0.08
N TYR A 91 -12.05 3.89 -1.21
CA TYR A 91 -12.27 5.05 -2.08
C TYR A 91 -13.60 5.78 -1.85
N LYS A 92 -14.56 5.17 -1.15
CA LYS A 92 -15.86 5.76 -0.81
C LYS A 92 -16.16 5.58 0.67
N PRO A 93 -16.56 6.63 1.39
CA PRO A 93 -16.83 6.55 2.83
C PRO A 93 -17.98 5.58 3.17
N GLU A 94 -18.97 5.45 2.28
CA GLU A 94 -20.13 4.56 2.46
C GLU A 94 -19.72 3.08 2.46
N LEU A 95 -18.61 2.74 1.85
CA LEU A 95 -18.10 1.37 1.78
C LEU A 95 -17.22 0.98 2.98
N LEU A 96 -16.78 1.96 3.78
CA LEU A 96 -15.81 1.72 4.85
C LEU A 96 -16.31 0.65 5.85
N ASP A 97 -17.56 0.80 6.31
CA ASP A 97 -18.16 -0.14 7.26
C ASP A 97 -18.39 -1.51 6.64
N THR A 98 -18.85 -1.55 5.38
CA THR A 98 -19.07 -2.81 4.64
C THR A 98 -17.76 -3.57 4.42
N VAL A 99 -16.70 -2.88 3.97
CA VAL A 99 -15.37 -3.49 3.76
C VAL A 99 -14.81 -4.01 5.08
N THR A 100 -14.94 -3.26 6.15
CA THR A 100 -14.50 -3.68 7.49
C THR A 100 -15.27 -4.91 7.98
N TYR A 101 -16.58 -4.93 7.78
CA TYR A 101 -17.41 -6.10 8.13
C TYR A 101 -17.00 -7.34 7.35
N VAL A 102 -16.82 -7.23 6.02
CA VAL A 102 -16.37 -8.35 5.18
C VAL A 102 -14.99 -8.83 5.59
N ALA A 103 -14.05 -7.93 5.86
CA ALA A 103 -12.72 -8.30 6.33
C ALA A 103 -12.78 -9.10 7.64
N ARG A 104 -13.63 -8.69 8.59
CA ARG A 104 -13.87 -9.44 9.82
C ARG A 104 -14.40 -10.84 9.54
N GLN A 105 -15.35 -11.01 8.60
CA GLN A 105 -15.90 -12.32 8.21
C GLN A 105 -14.85 -13.19 7.51
N LEU A 106 -13.91 -12.60 6.77
CA LEU A 106 -12.78 -13.29 6.14
C LEU A 106 -11.69 -13.70 7.15
N GLY A 107 -11.84 -13.40 8.43
CA GLY A 107 -10.93 -13.82 9.49
C GLY A 107 -9.70 -12.94 9.69
N TYR A 108 -9.73 -11.69 9.21
CA TYR A 108 -8.66 -10.75 9.56
C TYR A 108 -8.62 -10.50 11.06
N THR A 109 -7.46 -10.71 11.67
CA THR A 109 -7.25 -10.52 13.12
C THR A 109 -6.88 -9.08 13.46
N ARG A 110 -6.30 -8.35 12.51
CA ARG A 110 -5.91 -6.94 12.61
C ARG A 110 -6.14 -6.25 11.27
N GLY A 111 -6.89 -5.16 11.25
CA GLY A 111 -7.12 -4.38 10.03
C GLY A 111 -7.26 -2.90 10.35
N MET A 112 -6.75 -2.05 9.46
CA MET A 112 -7.01 -0.62 9.49
C MET A 112 -7.56 -0.25 8.12
N PHE A 113 -8.84 0.13 8.09
CA PHE A 113 -9.56 0.53 6.89
C PHE A 113 -9.73 2.04 6.95
N VAL A 114 -9.24 2.75 5.95
CA VAL A 114 -9.07 4.19 6.02
C VAL A 114 -9.71 4.90 4.83
N HIS A 115 -10.25 6.09 5.09
CA HIS A 115 -10.77 6.98 4.06
C HIS A 115 -10.50 8.43 4.47
N GLY A 116 -9.72 9.15 3.67
CA GLY A 116 -9.53 10.59 3.82
C GLY A 116 -10.83 11.33 3.48
N LEU A 117 -11.30 12.21 4.38
CA LEU A 117 -12.55 12.95 4.15
C LEU A 117 -12.44 13.96 2.99
N ASP A 118 -11.25 14.13 2.46
CA ASP A 118 -10.94 14.86 1.21
C ASP A 118 -11.10 14.00 -0.05
N GLY A 119 -11.41 12.70 0.09
CA GLY A 119 -11.66 11.75 -1.00
C GLY A 119 -10.48 10.82 -1.31
N LEU A 120 -9.35 10.93 -0.60
CA LEU A 120 -8.23 10.01 -0.76
C LEU A 120 -8.51 8.67 -0.07
N ASP A 121 -8.16 7.58 -0.73
CA ASP A 121 -8.18 6.22 -0.17
C ASP A 121 -6.87 5.92 0.60
N GLU A 122 -6.43 6.86 1.43
CA GLU A 122 -5.21 6.80 2.24
C GLU A 122 -5.42 7.50 3.59
N ILE A 123 -4.46 7.36 4.50
CA ILE A 123 -4.37 8.26 5.66
C ILE A 123 -3.88 9.60 5.13
N SER A 124 -4.77 10.59 5.11
CA SER A 124 -4.56 11.84 4.37
C SER A 124 -3.72 12.85 5.14
N LEU A 125 -2.92 13.63 4.40
CA LEU A 125 -2.31 14.86 4.88
C LEU A 125 -3.13 16.12 4.55
N LEU A 126 -4.21 15.99 3.77
CA LEU A 126 -4.99 17.16 3.35
C LEU A 126 -6.03 17.53 4.40
N GLY A 127 -6.50 16.54 5.15
CA GLY A 127 -7.58 16.72 6.11
C GLY A 127 -7.75 15.53 7.06
N PRO A 128 -8.90 15.46 7.75
CA PRO A 128 -9.21 14.34 8.61
C PRO A 128 -9.32 13.04 7.80
N THR A 129 -8.94 11.93 8.43
CA THR A 129 -9.14 10.58 7.92
C THR A 129 -10.03 9.82 8.88
N ARG A 130 -11.09 9.20 8.36
CA ARG A 130 -11.91 8.25 9.09
C ARG A 130 -11.25 6.87 9.04
N ILE A 131 -11.16 6.23 10.18
CA ILE A 131 -10.48 4.95 10.36
C ILE A 131 -11.43 3.99 11.05
N ASN A 132 -11.61 2.80 10.45
CA ASN A 132 -12.16 1.63 11.13
C ASN A 132 -10.99 0.72 11.51
N ASP A 133 -10.73 0.59 12.80
CA ASP A 133 -9.64 -0.19 13.37
C ASP A 133 -10.17 -1.53 13.89
N LEU A 134 -9.96 -2.59 13.11
CA LEU A 134 -10.34 -3.95 13.47
C LEU A 134 -9.22 -4.61 14.29
N GLN A 135 -9.55 -5.06 15.47
CA GLN A 135 -8.65 -5.83 16.32
C GLN A 135 -9.37 -7.00 16.97
N ASN A 136 -9.00 -8.23 16.63
CA ASN A 136 -9.56 -9.46 17.21
C ASN A 136 -11.10 -9.50 17.20
N GLY A 137 -11.70 -9.09 16.09
CA GLY A 137 -13.16 -9.08 15.91
C GLY A 137 -13.89 -7.83 16.44
N ARG A 138 -13.22 -6.98 17.22
CA ARG A 138 -13.74 -5.67 17.64
C ARG A 138 -13.35 -4.61 16.60
N VAL A 139 -14.25 -3.68 16.33
CA VAL A 139 -14.03 -2.53 15.45
C VAL A 139 -14.21 -1.26 16.27
N ASP A 140 -13.19 -0.42 16.31
CA ASP A 140 -13.24 0.93 16.85
C ASP A 140 -13.17 1.92 15.68
N THR A 141 -14.14 2.86 15.61
CA THR A 141 -14.18 3.89 14.57
C THR A 141 -13.81 5.23 15.16
N TYR A 142 -12.87 5.92 14.52
CA TYR A 142 -12.43 7.25 14.93
C TYR A 142 -11.93 8.06 13.73
N GLU A 143 -11.75 9.35 13.95
CA GLU A 143 -11.11 10.26 13.00
C GLU A 143 -9.77 10.75 13.55
N ILE A 144 -8.82 10.97 12.66
CA ILE A 144 -7.51 11.53 12.99
C ILE A 144 -7.13 12.59 11.97
N THR A 145 -6.40 13.60 12.43
CA THR A 145 -5.83 14.65 11.57
C THR A 145 -4.31 14.58 11.55
N PRO A 146 -3.65 15.11 10.50
CA PRO A 146 -2.19 15.17 10.43
C PRO A 146 -1.57 15.87 11.65
N GLU A 147 -2.20 16.93 12.13
CA GLU A 147 -1.71 17.74 13.26
C GLU A 147 -1.63 16.94 14.56
N GLN A 148 -2.57 16.02 14.80
CA GLN A 148 -2.55 15.11 15.96
C GLN A 148 -1.36 14.16 15.94
N LEU A 149 -0.75 13.95 14.76
CA LEU A 149 0.43 13.12 14.57
C LEU A 149 1.73 13.95 14.45
N GLY A 150 1.67 15.26 14.70
CA GLY A 150 2.80 16.17 14.57
C GLY A 150 3.23 16.42 13.13
N LEU A 151 2.32 16.25 12.18
CA LEU A 151 2.55 16.52 10.76
C LEU A 151 1.79 17.77 10.33
N ARG A 152 2.33 18.47 9.33
CA ARG A 152 1.67 19.63 8.74
C ARG A 152 0.65 19.20 7.70
N ARG A 153 -0.53 19.79 7.74
CA ARG A 153 -1.50 19.68 6.65
C ARG A 153 -0.91 20.28 5.36
N CYS A 154 -1.22 19.68 4.23
CA CYS A 154 -0.77 20.14 2.93
C CYS A 154 -1.93 20.23 1.92
N THR A 155 -1.62 20.75 0.75
CA THR A 155 -2.51 20.73 -0.41
C THR A 155 -2.24 19.50 -1.29
N LEU A 156 -3.21 19.13 -2.13
CA LEU A 156 -3.04 18.02 -3.08
C LEU A 156 -1.83 18.27 -4.01
N ALA A 157 -1.66 19.47 -4.50
CA ALA A 157 -0.55 19.83 -5.39
C ALA A 157 0.85 19.62 -4.78
N GLU A 158 0.98 19.65 -3.44
CA GLU A 158 2.26 19.40 -2.76
C GLU A 158 2.63 17.90 -2.72
N ILE A 159 1.65 17.01 -2.86
CA ILE A 159 1.85 15.54 -2.84
C ILE A 159 1.47 14.86 -4.16
N GLU A 160 0.91 15.62 -5.09
CA GLU A 160 0.51 15.10 -6.39
C GLU A 160 1.65 14.34 -7.07
N THR A 161 1.28 13.23 -7.68
CA THR A 161 2.21 12.31 -8.30
C THR A 161 2.24 12.50 -9.81
N GLY A 162 3.34 12.10 -10.41
CA GLY A 162 3.56 12.19 -11.86
C GLY A 162 3.61 10.82 -12.54
N THR A 163 4.45 10.74 -13.55
CA THR A 163 4.81 9.51 -14.25
C THR A 163 5.42 8.48 -13.29
N PRO A 164 5.46 7.19 -13.66
CA PRO A 164 6.13 6.16 -12.87
C PRO A 164 7.57 6.50 -12.50
N GLN A 165 8.31 7.11 -13.44
CA GLN A 165 9.70 7.50 -13.21
C GLN A 165 9.82 8.66 -12.20
N GLU A 166 9.00 9.68 -12.32
CA GLU A 166 8.97 10.81 -11.37
C GLU A 166 8.61 10.34 -9.95
N ASN A 167 7.68 9.40 -9.84
CA ASN A 167 7.30 8.80 -8.56
C ASN A 167 8.43 7.95 -7.98
N ALA A 168 9.10 7.14 -8.80
CA ALA A 168 10.27 6.36 -8.39
C ALA A 168 11.40 7.28 -7.90
N ASP A 169 11.66 8.40 -8.59
CA ASP A 169 12.68 9.36 -8.21
C ASP A 169 12.31 10.14 -6.93
N SER A 170 11.01 10.40 -6.74
CA SER A 170 10.48 10.95 -5.49
C SER A 170 10.73 10.00 -4.31
N ILE A 171 10.41 8.72 -4.46
CA ILE A 171 10.65 7.69 -3.42
C ILE A 171 12.15 7.58 -3.11
N ARG A 172 13.01 7.50 -4.14
CA ARG A 172 14.46 7.50 -3.94
C ARG A 172 14.94 8.78 -3.23
N GLY A 173 14.36 9.92 -3.60
CA GLY A 173 14.65 11.22 -2.99
C GLY A 173 14.27 11.27 -1.51
N VAL A 174 13.11 10.75 -1.15
CA VAL A 174 12.68 10.64 0.25
C VAL A 174 13.58 9.68 1.03
N PHE A 175 13.87 8.50 0.50
CA PHE A 175 14.70 7.51 1.19
C PHE A 175 16.17 7.92 1.33
N SER A 176 16.67 8.80 0.46
CA SER A 176 18.00 9.38 0.58
C SER A 176 18.06 10.67 1.41
N GLY A 177 16.92 11.16 1.92
CA GLY A 177 16.81 12.41 2.68
C GLY A 177 16.85 13.68 1.82
N ARG A 178 16.92 13.58 0.48
CA ARG A 178 16.92 14.75 -0.42
C ARG A 178 15.56 15.44 -0.51
N ILE A 179 14.47 14.66 -0.41
CA ILE A 179 13.10 15.16 -0.42
C ILE A 179 12.55 15.07 0.99
N THR A 180 12.12 16.22 1.51
CA THR A 180 11.46 16.39 2.82
C THR A 180 10.10 17.07 2.64
N GLY A 181 9.40 17.36 3.74
CA GLY A 181 8.09 18.01 3.71
C GLY A 181 6.96 17.09 3.26
N PRO A 182 5.92 17.63 2.59
CA PRO A 182 4.66 16.89 2.36
C PRO A 182 4.80 15.53 1.69
N ARG A 183 5.64 15.38 0.67
CA ARG A 183 5.86 14.10 -0.01
C ARG A 183 6.47 13.04 0.91
N ARG A 184 7.43 13.41 1.76
CA ARG A 184 7.96 12.52 2.80
C ARG A 184 6.88 12.23 3.83
N ASP A 185 6.17 13.23 4.29
CA ASP A 185 5.21 13.12 5.38
C ASP A 185 3.99 12.26 4.96
N ALA A 186 3.58 12.27 3.68
CA ALA A 186 2.60 11.34 3.12
C ALA A 186 3.07 9.86 3.21
N ILE A 187 4.34 9.60 2.94
CA ILE A 187 4.92 8.27 3.14
C ILE A 187 4.94 7.91 4.61
N LEU A 188 5.32 8.82 5.50
CA LEU A 188 5.40 8.57 6.94
C LEU A 188 4.06 8.19 7.54
N ILE A 189 2.99 8.95 7.23
CA ILE A 189 1.68 8.74 7.82
C ILE A 189 1.06 7.39 7.39
N ASN A 190 1.22 7.02 6.12
CA ASN A 190 0.73 5.73 5.62
C ASN A 190 1.61 4.54 6.06
N ALA A 191 2.92 4.73 6.15
CA ALA A 191 3.81 3.75 6.77
C ALA A 191 3.48 3.53 8.25
N ALA A 192 3.07 4.58 8.98
CA ALA A 192 2.63 4.46 10.36
C ALA A 192 1.43 3.51 10.49
N GLY A 193 0.41 3.63 9.63
CA GLY A 193 -0.71 2.69 9.59
C GLY A 193 -0.24 1.24 9.38
N ALA A 194 0.67 1.01 8.45
CA ALA A 194 1.24 -0.30 8.21
C ALA A 194 2.04 -0.84 9.41
N LEU A 195 2.78 0.01 10.12
CA LEU A 195 3.53 -0.36 11.32
C LEU A 195 2.61 -0.72 12.48
N VAL A 196 1.51 0.01 12.68
CA VAL A 196 0.49 -0.30 13.69
C VAL A 196 -0.18 -1.63 13.40
N VAL A 197 -0.66 -1.83 12.18
CA VAL A 197 -1.27 -3.10 11.74
C VAL A 197 -0.28 -4.25 11.85
N GLY A 198 0.98 -3.99 11.52
CA GLY A 198 2.09 -4.95 11.64
C GLY A 198 2.50 -5.27 13.09
N GLY A 199 1.95 -4.56 14.09
CA GLY A 199 2.31 -4.71 15.51
C GLY A 199 3.73 -4.24 15.83
N LYS A 200 4.24 -3.25 15.06
CA LYS A 200 5.56 -2.63 15.26
C LYS A 200 5.48 -1.27 15.94
N ALA A 201 4.29 -0.69 15.98
CA ALA A 201 3.97 0.51 16.72
C ALA A 201 2.62 0.30 17.45
N ARG A 202 2.44 0.95 18.58
CA ARG A 202 1.23 0.88 19.42
C ARG A 202 0.09 1.72 18.81
N ASP A 203 0.45 2.87 18.25
CA ASP A 203 -0.45 3.86 17.68
C ASP A 203 0.21 4.59 16.49
N LEU A 204 -0.57 5.42 15.81
CA LEU A 204 -0.11 6.14 14.62
C LEU A 204 1.01 7.16 14.93
N ALA A 205 1.03 7.78 16.11
CA ALA A 205 2.06 8.73 16.49
C ALA A 205 3.43 8.04 16.65
N GLU A 206 3.47 6.91 17.35
CA GLU A 206 4.67 6.06 17.44
C GLU A 206 5.06 5.51 16.05
N GLY A 207 4.06 5.16 15.23
CA GLY A 207 4.26 4.71 13.85
C GLY A 207 4.95 5.76 12.99
N VAL A 208 4.53 7.03 13.06
CA VAL A 208 5.17 8.15 12.35
C VAL A 208 6.62 8.34 12.81
N ALA A 209 6.85 8.32 14.14
CA ALA A 209 8.19 8.45 14.69
C ALA A 209 9.12 7.32 14.21
N LEU A 210 8.63 6.07 14.24
CA LEU A 210 9.38 4.91 13.78
C LEU A 210 9.64 4.95 12.27
N ALA A 211 8.65 5.32 11.46
CA ALA A 211 8.80 5.46 10.01
C ALA A 211 9.87 6.51 9.66
N ARG A 212 9.87 7.65 10.37
CA ARG A 212 10.88 8.70 10.23
C ARG A 212 12.28 8.17 10.55
N GLN A 213 12.44 7.48 11.67
CA GLN A 213 13.71 6.86 12.06
C GLN A 213 14.21 5.85 11.01
N LEU A 214 13.32 5.05 10.42
CA LEU A 214 13.67 4.06 9.40
C LEU A 214 14.18 4.72 8.10
N ILE A 215 13.65 5.88 7.73
CA ILE A 215 14.14 6.66 6.59
C ILE A 215 15.49 7.31 6.94
N GLU A 216 15.55 8.03 8.06
CA GLU A 216 16.76 8.78 8.47
C GLU A 216 17.97 7.87 8.73
N SER A 217 17.75 6.66 9.23
CA SER A 217 18.81 5.66 9.39
C SER A 217 19.23 4.95 8.10
N GLY A 218 18.62 5.25 6.95
CA GLY A 218 18.89 4.61 5.67
C GLY A 218 18.35 3.18 5.52
N ARG A 219 17.66 2.64 6.54
CA ARG A 219 17.12 1.26 6.52
C ARG A 219 16.05 1.08 5.45
N ALA A 220 15.21 2.09 5.18
CA ALA A 220 14.23 2.05 4.11
C ALA A 220 14.91 1.93 2.74
N GLN A 221 15.96 2.73 2.48
CA GLN A 221 16.75 2.67 1.26
C GLN A 221 17.47 1.33 1.09
N GLN A 222 18.03 0.80 2.17
CA GLN A 222 18.66 -0.52 2.16
C GLN A 222 17.65 -1.63 1.83
N LYS A 223 16.44 -1.56 2.40
CA LYS A 223 15.38 -2.51 2.12
C LYS A 223 14.92 -2.46 0.65
N LEU A 224 14.81 -1.28 0.06
CA LEU A 224 14.51 -1.14 -1.37
C LEU A 224 15.61 -1.81 -2.24
N ARG A 225 16.88 -1.58 -1.94
CA ARG A 225 17.98 -2.24 -2.67
C ARG A 225 17.89 -3.76 -2.57
N GLN A 226 17.68 -4.29 -1.37
CA GLN A 226 17.50 -5.73 -1.16
C GLN A 226 16.32 -6.30 -1.95
N LEU A 227 15.21 -5.57 -2.00
CA LEU A 227 14.02 -5.97 -2.76
C LEU A 227 14.34 -6.03 -4.27
N VAL A 228 15.00 -5.00 -4.81
CA VAL A 228 15.41 -4.96 -6.23
C VAL A 228 16.32 -6.15 -6.54
N GLU A 229 17.44 -6.29 -5.85
CA GLU A 229 18.43 -7.34 -6.11
C GLU A 229 17.84 -8.75 -5.98
N CYS A 230 17.10 -9.01 -4.89
CA CYS A 230 16.50 -10.31 -4.66
C CYS A 230 15.39 -10.64 -5.66
N SER A 231 14.58 -9.67 -6.10
CA SER A 231 13.51 -9.92 -7.06
C SER A 231 14.04 -10.46 -8.40
N HIS A 232 15.19 -9.98 -8.84
CA HIS A 232 15.87 -10.50 -10.03
C HIS A 232 16.54 -11.86 -9.79
N ARG A 233 17.16 -12.04 -8.62
CA ARG A 233 17.81 -13.30 -8.29
C ARG A 233 16.80 -14.47 -8.22
N VAL A 234 15.70 -14.32 -7.47
CA VAL A 234 14.69 -15.39 -7.36
C VAL A 234 14.00 -15.69 -8.69
N ALA A 235 13.95 -14.72 -9.63
CA ALA A 235 13.42 -14.92 -10.98
C ALA A 235 14.32 -15.86 -11.80
N GLN A 236 15.64 -15.81 -11.61
CA GLN A 236 16.61 -16.64 -12.32
C GLN A 236 16.71 -18.07 -11.76
N GLU A 237 16.52 -18.23 -10.44
CA GLU A 237 16.59 -19.54 -9.75
C GLU A 237 15.47 -20.53 -10.15
N GLY A 238 14.46 -20.12 -10.90
CA GLY A 238 13.32 -20.95 -11.34
C GLY A 238 13.40 -21.45 -12.77
N VAL A 239 14.53 -21.24 -13.47
CA VAL A 239 14.73 -21.60 -14.88
C VAL A 239 15.60 -22.87 -15.05
N ALA A 240 15.95 -23.53 -13.94
CA ALA A 240 16.70 -24.80 -13.96
C ALA A 240 15.78 -25.99 -13.77
#